data_c6006a6c22d87dcb7e75d8db6481598a
#
_entry.id   c6006a6c22d87dcb7e75d8db6481598a
#
_cell.length_a   1.000
_cell.length_b   1.000
_cell.length_c   1.000
_cell.angle_alpha   90.00
_cell.angle_beta   90.00
_cell.angle_gamma   90.00
#
_symmetry.space_group_name_H-M   'P 1'
#
loop_
_entity.id
_entity.type
_entity.pdbx_description
1 polymer ?
#
loop_
_entity_poly.entity_id
_entity_poly.type
_entity_poly.pdbx_seq_one_letter_code
_entity_poly.pdbx_strand_id
1 'polypeptide(L)'
;MAQSSEPPLANQLVVFTGKLSSLGRREAQALVIRLGGSAADEVTAKTTLVVVGAEAGPNADKSQKQRKAEDLGVRVISENDFCRMAGIQPPEDLKQQYYGQRDLLGMYPGLREDHLRYLQKWGLIRPVMRTHTETYFPFADLLLIRQVSAELGSAPFRAILRSLQAERSGQLTFDFRIDAEPARIIRLKRPKPKEIGKEPGKDTAVPMTAPQTLAEEYFMKASALDVDESRHNAAATWYRKALEIDPYLVPALINLANIHYGKDELAEAQALYERAIGLDPDFFEAHFNLGNIYHDLGRFNEAASCYRTALGLNGQYADAHFYLAITLEKTGYSLEAKPHWRAYQTLSPHGEWVELAKEFSE
;
A
#
# COMPACT_ATOMS: atom_id res chain seq x y z
N MET A 1 27.41 25.21 -22.44
CA MET A 1 26.27 25.14 -23.37
C MET A 1 25.45 23.94 -22.96
N ALA A 2 24.38 24.16 -22.22
CA ALA A 2 23.44 23.11 -21.86
C ALA A 2 22.59 22.78 -23.09
N GLN A 3 22.74 21.58 -23.62
CA GLN A 3 21.83 21.08 -24.65
C GLN A 3 20.47 20.91 -23.97
N SER A 4 19.52 21.76 -24.34
CA SER A 4 18.10 21.58 -24.04
C SER A 4 17.62 20.34 -24.83
N SER A 5 17.74 19.16 -24.25
CA SER A 5 17.14 17.97 -24.82
C SER A 5 15.61 18.14 -24.72
N GLU A 6 14.94 18.23 -25.86
CA GLU A 6 13.47 18.12 -25.90
C GLU A 6 13.00 16.89 -25.13
N PRO A 7 11.89 16.99 -24.40
CA PRO A 7 11.34 15.85 -23.70
C PRO A 7 11.15 14.65 -24.65
N PRO A 8 11.46 13.42 -24.24
CA PRO A 8 11.51 12.25 -25.12
C PRO A 8 10.21 11.96 -25.88
N LEU A 9 9.08 12.43 -25.39
CA LEU A 9 7.75 12.25 -25.99
C LEU A 9 7.09 13.58 -26.40
N ALA A 10 7.89 14.65 -26.58
CA ALA A 10 7.36 15.93 -26.99
C ALA A 10 6.54 15.79 -28.27
N ASN A 11 5.35 16.40 -28.28
CA ASN A 11 4.40 16.39 -29.41
C ASN A 11 3.88 14.99 -29.84
N GLN A 12 4.10 13.95 -29.03
CA GLN A 12 3.54 12.61 -29.30
C GLN A 12 2.15 12.47 -28.68
N LEU A 13 1.19 11.95 -29.46
CA LEU A 13 -0.10 11.47 -28.96
C LEU A 13 -0.05 9.95 -28.85
N VAL A 14 0.01 9.44 -27.63
CA VAL A 14 0.23 8.01 -27.35
C VAL A 14 -1.07 7.32 -26.97
N VAL A 15 -1.33 6.17 -27.56
CA VAL A 15 -2.44 5.29 -27.21
C VAL A 15 -1.90 3.94 -26.74
N PHE A 16 -2.42 3.43 -25.61
CA PHE A 16 -2.05 2.14 -25.09
C PHE A 16 -3.11 1.08 -25.43
N THR A 17 -2.65 -0.11 -25.83
CA THR A 17 -3.50 -1.28 -26.09
C THR A 17 -2.95 -2.53 -25.41
N GLY A 18 -3.81 -3.47 -25.07
CA GLY A 18 -3.41 -4.64 -24.28
C GLY A 18 -3.18 -4.32 -22.79
N LYS A 19 -2.72 -5.31 -22.04
CA LYS A 19 -2.38 -5.18 -20.63
C LYS A 19 -0.89 -4.88 -20.50
N LEU A 20 -0.58 -3.78 -19.81
CA LEU A 20 0.78 -3.40 -19.54
C LEU A 20 1.30 -4.17 -18.32
N SER A 21 2.56 -4.57 -18.37
CA SER A 21 3.25 -5.33 -17.30
C SER A 21 4.03 -4.44 -16.36
N SER A 22 4.63 -3.37 -16.90
CA SER A 22 5.51 -2.46 -16.15
C SER A 22 4.75 -1.48 -15.28
N LEU A 23 3.71 -0.85 -15.85
CA LEU A 23 2.94 0.23 -15.23
C LEU A 23 1.44 -0.01 -15.38
N GLY A 24 0.66 0.49 -14.43
CA GLY A 24 -0.79 0.62 -14.61
C GLY A 24 -1.11 1.58 -15.77
N ARG A 25 -2.25 1.39 -16.46
CA ARG A 25 -2.61 2.22 -17.63
C ARG A 25 -2.64 3.72 -17.29
N ARG A 26 -3.17 4.08 -16.12
CA ARG A 26 -3.22 5.49 -15.66
C ARG A 26 -1.83 6.03 -15.39
N GLU A 27 -0.94 5.24 -14.82
CA GLU A 27 0.45 5.61 -14.55
C GLU A 27 1.23 5.80 -15.86
N ALA A 28 1.03 4.91 -16.84
CA ALA A 28 1.64 5.03 -18.15
C ALA A 28 1.17 6.31 -18.88
N GLN A 29 -0.13 6.65 -18.80
CA GLN A 29 -0.67 7.89 -19.34
C GLN A 29 -0.07 9.13 -18.63
N ALA A 30 0.01 9.10 -17.31
CA ALA A 30 0.63 10.18 -16.53
C ALA A 30 2.13 10.36 -16.86
N LEU A 31 2.83 9.25 -17.09
CA LEU A 31 4.24 9.26 -17.50
C LEU A 31 4.41 9.94 -18.88
N VAL A 32 3.54 9.61 -19.86
CA VAL A 32 3.56 10.28 -21.18
C VAL A 32 3.42 11.79 -21.03
N ILE A 33 2.48 12.26 -20.21
CA ILE A 33 2.26 13.69 -19.96
C ILE A 33 3.50 14.32 -19.32
N ARG A 34 4.11 13.65 -18.34
CA ARG A 34 5.34 14.12 -17.67
C ARG A 34 6.53 14.23 -18.64
N LEU A 35 6.57 13.37 -19.67
CA LEU A 35 7.60 13.36 -20.70
C LEU A 35 7.27 14.26 -21.90
N GLY A 36 6.29 15.18 -21.76
CA GLY A 36 5.95 16.19 -22.74
C GLY A 36 5.00 15.76 -23.85
N GLY A 37 4.45 14.53 -23.77
CA GLY A 37 3.45 14.00 -24.69
C GLY A 37 2.01 14.20 -24.24
N SER A 38 1.08 13.63 -24.99
CA SER A 38 -0.35 13.53 -24.66
C SER A 38 -0.80 12.10 -24.76
N ALA A 39 -1.75 11.67 -23.92
CA ALA A 39 -2.30 10.32 -23.95
C ALA A 39 -3.78 10.36 -24.39
N ALA A 40 -4.20 9.35 -25.15
CA ALA A 40 -5.59 9.17 -25.55
C ALA A 40 -6.02 7.71 -25.40
N ASP A 41 -7.33 7.51 -25.28
CA ASP A 41 -7.89 6.15 -25.14
C ASP A 41 -8.20 5.51 -26.49
N GLU A 42 -8.39 6.30 -27.56
CA GLU A 42 -8.72 5.82 -28.89
C GLU A 42 -7.68 6.21 -29.96
N VAL A 43 -7.50 5.34 -30.94
CA VAL A 43 -6.64 5.62 -32.09
C VAL A 43 -7.41 6.50 -33.09
N THR A 44 -6.83 7.65 -33.42
CA THR A 44 -7.36 8.63 -34.38
C THR A 44 -6.29 9.01 -35.38
N ALA A 45 -6.65 9.76 -36.44
CA ALA A 45 -5.68 10.31 -37.39
C ALA A 45 -4.62 11.23 -36.77
N LYS A 46 -4.82 11.72 -35.53
CA LYS A 46 -3.85 12.53 -34.78
C LYS A 46 -2.91 11.67 -33.92
N THR A 47 -3.19 10.38 -33.75
CA THR A 47 -2.34 9.47 -32.96
C THR A 47 -1.01 9.29 -33.67
N THR A 48 0.09 9.47 -32.93
CA THR A 48 1.44 9.35 -33.46
C THR A 48 2.11 8.05 -33.05
N LEU A 49 1.69 7.48 -31.90
CA LEU A 49 2.31 6.29 -31.32
C LEU A 49 1.27 5.37 -30.67
N VAL A 50 1.34 4.08 -30.96
CA VAL A 50 0.55 3.06 -30.26
C VAL A 50 1.50 2.09 -29.55
N VAL A 51 1.30 1.94 -28.23
CA VAL A 51 2.07 1.03 -27.38
C VAL A 51 1.26 -0.23 -27.12
N VAL A 52 1.85 -1.38 -27.43
CA VAL A 52 1.24 -2.71 -27.22
C VAL A 52 1.81 -3.35 -25.97
N GLY A 53 0.94 -3.69 -25.01
CA GLY A 53 1.34 -4.36 -23.78
C GLY A 53 1.86 -5.79 -24.01
N ALA A 54 2.76 -6.23 -23.11
CA ALA A 54 3.52 -7.47 -23.24
C ALA A 54 2.68 -8.77 -23.14
N GLU A 55 1.45 -8.73 -22.65
CA GLU A 55 0.58 -9.92 -22.54
C GLU A 55 -0.08 -10.37 -23.87
N ALA A 56 0.14 -9.65 -24.95
CA ALA A 56 -0.21 -10.16 -26.28
C ALA A 56 0.88 -11.18 -26.68
N GLY A 57 0.67 -12.48 -26.40
CA GLY A 57 1.59 -13.53 -26.85
C GLY A 57 1.79 -13.49 -28.38
N PRO A 58 2.84 -14.12 -28.89
CA PRO A 58 3.18 -14.08 -30.32
C PRO A 58 2.07 -14.58 -31.26
N ASN A 59 1.04 -15.28 -30.75
CA ASN A 59 -0.12 -15.77 -31.47
C ASN A 59 -1.43 -15.07 -31.05
N ALA A 60 -1.40 -14.00 -30.25
CA ALA A 60 -2.62 -13.29 -29.90
C ALA A 60 -3.14 -12.47 -31.07
N ASP A 61 -4.46 -12.58 -31.33
CA ASP A 61 -5.11 -11.73 -32.31
C ASP A 61 -4.87 -10.26 -32.05
N LYS A 62 -4.44 -9.53 -33.08
CA LYS A 62 -4.21 -8.09 -33.02
C LYS A 62 -5.47 -7.39 -32.49
N SER A 63 -5.32 -6.56 -31.49
CA SER A 63 -6.43 -5.77 -30.95
C SER A 63 -7.02 -4.83 -32.01
N GLN A 64 -8.30 -4.47 -31.88
CA GLN A 64 -8.94 -3.50 -32.78
C GLN A 64 -8.15 -2.17 -32.90
N LYS A 65 -7.56 -1.71 -31.79
CA LYS A 65 -6.73 -0.51 -31.79
C LYS A 65 -5.42 -0.68 -32.57
N GLN A 66 -4.84 -1.87 -32.54
CA GLN A 66 -3.62 -2.18 -33.27
C GLN A 66 -3.89 -2.27 -34.77
N ARG A 67 -4.96 -2.92 -35.20
CA ARG A 67 -5.41 -2.98 -36.62
C ARG A 67 -5.68 -1.56 -37.14
N LYS A 68 -6.42 -0.76 -36.39
CA LYS A 68 -6.71 0.65 -36.74
C LYS A 68 -5.45 1.52 -36.82
N ALA A 69 -4.45 1.25 -35.99
CA ALA A 69 -3.17 1.96 -36.08
C ALA A 69 -2.39 1.61 -37.36
N GLU A 70 -2.40 0.31 -37.75
CA GLU A 70 -1.78 -0.15 -38.96
C GLU A 70 -2.48 0.43 -40.22
N ASP A 71 -3.82 0.49 -40.23
CA ASP A 71 -4.61 1.08 -41.30
C ASP A 71 -4.35 2.57 -41.49
N LEU A 72 -4.06 3.30 -40.38
CA LEU A 72 -3.75 4.72 -40.38
C LEU A 72 -2.24 5.02 -40.55
N GLY A 73 -1.40 3.99 -40.69
CA GLY A 73 0.06 4.15 -40.79
C GLY A 73 0.73 4.71 -39.51
N VAL A 74 0.08 4.56 -38.34
CA VAL A 74 0.60 5.01 -37.06
C VAL A 74 1.69 4.05 -36.58
N ARG A 75 2.78 4.63 -36.03
CA ARG A 75 3.88 3.84 -35.45
C ARG A 75 3.40 3.00 -34.27
N VAL A 76 3.60 1.68 -34.35
CA VAL A 76 3.30 0.72 -33.28
C VAL A 76 4.61 0.26 -32.67
N ILE A 77 4.71 0.31 -31.32
CA ILE A 77 5.89 -0.15 -30.58
C ILE A 77 5.47 -1.11 -29.46
N SER A 78 6.42 -1.89 -28.98
CA SER A 78 6.23 -2.76 -27.80
C SER A 78 6.25 -1.94 -26.49
N GLU A 79 5.73 -2.52 -25.41
CA GLU A 79 5.86 -1.96 -24.07
C GLU A 79 7.33 -1.81 -23.67
N ASN A 80 8.20 -2.76 -24.04
CA ASN A 80 9.63 -2.70 -23.75
C ASN A 80 10.31 -1.49 -24.44
N ASP A 81 9.97 -1.22 -25.69
CA ASP A 81 10.52 -0.07 -26.40
C ASP A 81 10.01 1.25 -25.82
N PHE A 82 8.75 1.28 -25.42
CA PHE A 82 8.20 2.43 -24.70
C PHE A 82 8.93 2.65 -23.36
N CYS A 83 9.18 1.62 -22.57
CA CYS A 83 9.93 1.70 -21.31
C CYS A 83 11.32 2.29 -21.55
N ARG A 84 12.05 1.80 -22.56
CA ARG A 84 13.37 2.33 -22.93
C ARG A 84 13.31 3.81 -23.33
N MET A 85 12.33 4.21 -24.13
CA MET A 85 12.11 5.62 -24.49
C MET A 85 11.78 6.50 -23.29
N ALA A 86 11.04 5.95 -22.32
CA ALA A 86 10.63 6.64 -21.11
C ALA A 86 11.70 6.64 -20.00
N GLY A 87 12.83 5.98 -20.20
CA GLY A 87 13.94 5.87 -19.22
C GLY A 87 13.61 4.95 -18.04
N ILE A 88 12.67 4.01 -18.20
CA ILE A 88 12.35 2.96 -17.23
C ILE A 88 12.87 1.61 -17.70
N GLN A 89 13.25 0.75 -16.74
CA GLN A 89 13.69 -0.61 -17.08
C GLN A 89 12.51 -1.43 -17.65
N PRO A 90 12.69 -2.05 -18.84
CA PRO A 90 11.68 -2.94 -19.41
C PRO A 90 11.51 -4.20 -18.56
N PRO A 91 10.31 -4.82 -18.53
CA PRO A 91 10.10 -6.08 -17.83
C PRO A 91 11.03 -7.24 -18.29
N GLU A 92 11.44 -7.25 -19.55
CA GLU A 92 12.39 -8.25 -20.07
C GLU A 92 13.78 -8.13 -19.47
N ASP A 93 14.28 -6.91 -19.31
CA ASP A 93 15.61 -6.66 -18.71
C ASP A 93 15.58 -7.00 -17.22
N LEU A 94 14.42 -6.77 -16.54
CA LEU A 94 14.22 -7.17 -15.15
C LEU A 94 14.28 -8.69 -14.97
N LYS A 95 13.65 -9.46 -15.85
CA LYS A 95 13.68 -10.93 -15.82
C LYS A 95 15.08 -11.53 -16.05
N GLN A 96 15.97 -10.82 -16.73
CA GLN A 96 17.36 -11.25 -16.90
C GLN A 96 18.22 -10.99 -15.65
N GLN A 97 17.87 -9.99 -14.85
CA GLN A 97 18.65 -9.56 -13.70
C GLN A 97 18.09 -10.02 -12.36
N TYR A 98 16.80 -10.34 -12.29
CA TYR A 98 16.07 -10.65 -11.06
C TYR A 98 15.10 -11.80 -11.26
N TYR A 99 14.70 -12.44 -10.18
CA TYR A 99 13.65 -13.46 -10.20
C TYR A 99 12.28 -12.83 -10.00
N GLY A 100 11.33 -13.11 -10.89
CA GLY A 100 9.92 -12.77 -10.72
C GLY A 100 9.27 -13.64 -9.62
N GLN A 101 8.31 -13.09 -8.90
CA GLN A 101 7.57 -13.85 -7.88
C GLN A 101 6.92 -15.10 -8.46
N ARG A 102 6.34 -15.02 -9.67
CA ARG A 102 5.72 -16.18 -10.34
C ARG A 102 6.75 -17.26 -10.69
N ASP A 103 7.94 -16.85 -11.12
CA ASP A 103 9.00 -17.78 -11.44
C ASP A 103 9.47 -18.51 -10.17
N LEU A 104 9.60 -17.79 -9.05
CA LEU A 104 9.94 -18.38 -7.75
C LEU A 104 8.89 -19.39 -7.28
N LEU A 105 7.60 -19.06 -7.38
CA LEU A 105 6.51 -19.96 -7.02
C LEU A 105 6.44 -21.18 -7.94
N GLY A 106 6.80 -21.03 -9.21
CA GLY A 106 6.93 -22.15 -10.15
C GLY A 106 8.12 -23.07 -9.87
N MET A 107 9.28 -22.50 -9.46
CA MET A 107 10.48 -23.25 -9.09
C MET A 107 10.35 -24.00 -7.76
N TYR A 108 9.53 -23.48 -6.85
CA TYR A 108 9.38 -23.98 -5.48
C TYR A 108 7.89 -24.28 -5.15
N PRO A 109 7.36 -25.46 -5.55
CA PRO A 109 5.93 -25.79 -5.41
C PRO A 109 5.37 -25.77 -3.98
N GLY A 110 6.24 -25.94 -2.96
CA GLY A 110 5.85 -25.84 -1.54
C GLY A 110 5.76 -24.38 -1.03
N LEU A 111 6.28 -23.44 -1.82
CA LEU A 111 6.26 -22.04 -1.45
C LEU A 111 4.97 -21.40 -1.94
N ARG A 112 4.37 -20.56 -1.09
CA ARG A 112 3.16 -19.79 -1.41
C ARG A 112 3.46 -18.31 -1.46
N GLU A 113 2.59 -17.54 -2.08
CA GLU A 113 2.72 -16.09 -2.19
C GLU A 113 2.70 -15.40 -0.83
N ASP A 114 1.85 -15.88 0.11
CA ASP A 114 1.79 -15.37 1.47
C ASP A 114 3.08 -15.64 2.26
N HIS A 115 3.78 -16.76 2.03
CA HIS A 115 5.10 -17.00 2.61
C HIS A 115 6.12 -15.94 2.16
N LEU A 116 6.18 -15.63 0.86
CA LEU A 116 7.07 -14.59 0.33
C LEU A 116 6.74 -13.21 0.92
N ARG A 117 5.45 -12.86 0.98
CA ARG A 117 5.00 -11.59 1.59
C ARG A 117 5.36 -11.53 3.07
N TYR A 118 5.22 -12.65 3.78
CA TYR A 118 5.57 -12.69 5.20
C TYR A 118 7.08 -12.58 5.43
N LEU A 119 7.90 -13.25 4.60
CA LEU A 119 9.35 -13.10 4.64
C LEU A 119 9.79 -11.66 4.37
N GLN A 120 9.10 -10.95 3.44
CA GLN A 120 9.31 -9.51 3.22
C GLN A 120 8.94 -8.71 4.47
N LYS A 121 7.77 -8.97 5.07
CA LYS A 121 7.31 -8.28 6.28
C LYS A 121 8.25 -8.48 7.47
N TRP A 122 8.97 -9.59 7.51
CA TRP A 122 10.01 -9.87 8.49
C TRP A 122 11.39 -9.33 8.08
N GLY A 123 11.51 -8.67 6.92
CA GLY A 123 12.77 -8.15 6.41
C GLY A 123 13.81 -9.22 6.07
N LEU A 124 13.36 -10.46 5.90
CA LEU A 124 14.23 -11.59 5.56
C LEU A 124 14.60 -11.59 4.09
N ILE A 125 13.69 -11.13 3.23
CA ILE A 125 13.92 -10.89 1.80
C ILE A 125 13.44 -9.48 1.44
N ARG A 126 14.06 -8.88 0.40
CA ARG A 126 13.72 -7.52 -0.04
C ARG A 126 13.53 -7.48 -1.55
N PRO A 127 12.33 -7.16 -2.04
CA PRO A 127 12.13 -6.97 -3.46
C PRO A 127 12.95 -5.76 -3.95
N VAL A 128 13.56 -5.89 -5.12
CA VAL A 128 14.31 -4.79 -5.76
C VAL A 128 13.33 -3.85 -6.46
N MET A 129 12.29 -4.41 -7.08
CA MET A 129 11.32 -3.65 -7.84
C MET A 129 9.96 -4.35 -7.84
N ARG A 130 8.91 -3.53 -7.85
CA ARG A 130 7.53 -3.96 -8.10
C ARG A 130 7.03 -3.29 -9.37
N THR A 131 6.50 -4.08 -10.28
CA THR A 131 5.78 -3.60 -11.47
C THR A 131 4.28 -3.79 -11.28
N HIS A 132 3.49 -3.36 -12.24
CA HIS A 132 2.04 -3.54 -12.17
C HIS A 132 1.60 -5.02 -12.04
N THR A 133 2.36 -5.95 -12.60
CA THR A 133 1.98 -7.39 -12.66
C THR A 133 2.91 -8.31 -11.91
N GLU A 134 4.09 -7.85 -11.45
CA GLU A 134 5.14 -8.72 -10.92
C GLU A 134 5.99 -8.04 -9.85
N THR A 135 6.47 -8.82 -8.89
CA THR A 135 7.46 -8.40 -7.89
C THR A 135 8.77 -9.11 -8.18
N TYR A 136 9.88 -8.39 -8.19
CA TYR A 136 11.21 -8.91 -8.53
C TYR A 136 12.13 -8.96 -7.33
N PHE A 137 12.82 -10.09 -7.15
CA PHE A 137 13.72 -10.37 -6.05
C PHE A 137 15.17 -10.52 -6.54
N PRO A 138 16.18 -10.06 -5.77
CA PRO A 138 17.57 -10.21 -6.14
C PRO A 138 18.01 -11.66 -5.96
N PHE A 139 19.08 -12.04 -6.69
CA PHE A 139 19.71 -13.37 -6.56
C PHE A 139 20.17 -13.68 -5.13
N ALA A 140 20.50 -12.66 -4.33
CA ALA A 140 20.92 -12.83 -2.95
C ALA A 140 19.82 -13.46 -2.07
N ASP A 141 18.54 -13.13 -2.33
CA ASP A 141 17.42 -13.67 -1.57
C ASP A 141 17.08 -15.12 -1.95
N LEU A 142 17.57 -15.59 -3.09
CA LEU A 142 17.26 -16.94 -3.60
C LEU A 142 17.75 -18.03 -2.66
N LEU A 143 18.91 -17.84 -2.03
CA LEU A 143 19.47 -18.82 -1.08
C LEU A 143 18.51 -19.04 0.10
N LEU A 144 18.00 -17.96 0.67
CA LEU A 144 17.03 -18.04 1.77
C LEU A 144 15.70 -18.63 1.33
N ILE A 145 15.18 -18.20 0.17
CA ILE A 145 13.95 -18.72 -0.40
C ILE A 145 14.04 -20.22 -0.66
N ARG A 146 15.18 -20.69 -1.19
CA ARG A 146 15.47 -22.10 -1.40
C ARG A 146 15.53 -22.88 -0.09
N GLN A 147 16.20 -22.33 0.94
CA GLN A 147 16.27 -22.92 2.26
C GLN A 147 14.86 -23.07 2.85
N VAL A 148 14.07 -22.00 2.86
CA VAL A 148 12.69 -22.03 3.34
C VAL A 148 11.87 -23.08 2.60
N SER A 149 11.97 -23.13 1.26
CA SER A 149 11.22 -24.11 0.46
C SER A 149 11.63 -25.57 0.79
N ALA A 150 12.91 -25.83 1.01
CA ALA A 150 13.38 -27.16 1.39
C ALA A 150 12.86 -27.58 2.76
N GLU A 151 12.83 -26.68 3.72
CA GLU A 151 12.35 -26.93 5.08
C GLU A 151 10.81 -27.05 5.16
N LEU A 152 10.06 -26.40 4.28
CA LEU A 152 8.58 -26.54 4.21
C LEU A 152 8.09 -27.96 3.98
N GLY A 153 8.93 -28.85 3.42
CA GLY A 153 8.65 -30.27 3.28
C GLY A 153 8.71 -31.07 4.59
N SER A 154 9.34 -30.53 5.63
CA SER A 154 9.61 -31.23 6.90
C SER A 154 9.10 -30.50 8.14
N ALA A 155 8.89 -29.20 8.07
CA ALA A 155 8.48 -28.37 9.19
C ALA A 155 7.44 -27.32 8.79
N PRO A 156 6.55 -26.90 9.70
CA PRO A 156 5.64 -25.81 9.44
C PRO A 156 6.40 -24.49 9.31
N PHE A 157 5.93 -23.60 8.44
CA PHE A 157 6.57 -22.31 8.12
C PHE A 157 6.94 -21.49 9.36
N ARG A 158 6.09 -21.51 10.39
CA ARG A 158 6.34 -20.87 11.68
C ARG A 158 7.62 -21.36 12.39
N ALA A 159 7.90 -22.67 12.34
CA ALA A 159 9.11 -23.23 12.94
C ALA A 159 10.34 -22.80 12.16
N ILE A 160 10.25 -22.77 10.83
CA ILE A 160 11.29 -22.28 9.92
C ILE A 160 11.64 -20.82 10.24
N LEU A 161 10.63 -19.96 10.37
CA LEU A 161 10.85 -18.55 10.73
C LEU A 161 11.57 -18.38 12.06
N ARG A 162 11.23 -19.19 13.07
CA ARG A 162 11.93 -19.13 14.37
C ARG A 162 13.38 -19.54 14.26
N SER A 163 13.69 -20.57 13.47
CA SER A 163 15.07 -21.02 13.22
C SER A 163 15.86 -19.89 12.53
N LEU A 164 15.32 -19.31 11.47
CA LEU A 164 15.94 -18.20 10.75
C LEU A 164 16.17 -16.96 11.62
N GLN A 165 15.27 -16.71 12.57
CA GLN A 165 15.43 -15.60 13.53
C GLN A 165 16.52 -15.90 14.54
N ALA A 166 16.58 -17.14 15.08
CA ALA A 166 17.61 -17.56 16.03
C ALA A 166 19.01 -17.48 15.40
N GLU A 167 19.17 -17.86 14.15
CA GLU A 167 20.42 -17.74 13.38
C GLU A 167 20.83 -16.28 13.18
N ARG A 168 19.87 -15.39 12.93
CA ARG A 168 20.09 -13.96 12.69
C ARG A 168 20.31 -13.15 13.97
N SER A 169 19.76 -13.54 15.11
CA SER A 169 19.96 -12.87 16.39
C SER A 169 21.41 -12.98 16.92
N GLY A 170 22.23 -13.87 16.35
CA GLY A 170 23.67 -13.91 16.55
C GLY A 170 24.47 -12.89 15.73
N GLN A 171 23.86 -12.23 14.76
CA GLN A 171 24.45 -11.16 13.95
C GLN A 171 23.61 -9.89 14.07
N LEU A 172 23.87 -9.10 15.10
CA LEU A 172 23.21 -7.84 15.37
C LEU A 172 23.59 -6.77 14.35
N THR A 173 22.62 -6.33 13.55
CA THR A 173 22.16 -4.94 13.39
C THR A 173 20.89 -4.95 12.55
N PHE A 174 19.76 -4.84 13.21
CA PHE A 174 18.48 -4.68 12.52
C PHE A 174 18.34 -3.24 12.04
N ASP A 175 18.51 -3.01 10.76
CA ASP A 175 17.96 -1.83 10.10
C ASP A 175 16.47 -2.13 9.83
N PHE A 176 15.60 -1.68 10.75
CA PHE A 176 14.16 -1.95 10.72
C PHE A 176 13.37 -1.04 9.78
N ARG A 177 14.02 -0.31 8.89
CA ARG A 177 13.36 0.36 7.78
C ARG A 177 13.02 -0.67 6.71
N ILE A 178 11.99 -1.44 7.00
CA ILE A 178 11.45 -2.39 6.05
C ILE A 178 10.51 -1.61 5.13
N ASP A 179 10.80 -1.67 3.83
CA ASP A 179 9.82 -1.40 2.75
C ASP A 179 8.73 -2.50 2.73
N ALA A 180 8.13 -2.76 3.89
CA ALA A 180 6.85 -3.44 3.96
C ALA A 180 5.81 -2.43 3.48
N GLU A 181 4.85 -2.88 2.67
CA GLU A 181 3.70 -2.02 2.37
C GLU A 181 3.23 -1.35 3.66
N PRO A 182 3.08 -0.02 3.66
CA PRO A 182 2.67 0.68 4.86
C PRO A 182 1.40 0.04 5.38
N ALA A 183 1.31 -0.11 6.69
CA ALA A 183 0.13 -0.67 7.32
C ALA A 183 -1.10 0.08 6.81
N ARG A 184 -2.19 -0.65 6.51
CA ARG A 184 -3.41 -0.04 5.98
C ARG A 184 -3.90 1.03 6.95
N ILE A 185 -3.82 2.29 6.53
CA ILE A 185 -4.23 3.43 7.32
C ILE A 185 -5.74 3.58 7.22
N ILE A 186 -6.42 3.73 8.37
CA ILE A 186 -7.84 4.01 8.38
C ILE A 186 -8.04 5.51 8.09
N ARG A 187 -8.66 5.82 6.94
CA ARG A 187 -9.08 7.17 6.59
C ARG A 187 -10.49 7.41 7.10
N LEU A 188 -10.67 8.41 7.95
CA LEU A 188 -11.98 8.75 8.48
C LEU A 188 -12.80 9.49 7.44
N LYS A 189 -13.94 8.90 7.07
CA LYS A 189 -15.06 9.61 6.44
C LYS A 189 -15.82 10.34 7.54
N ARG A 190 -16.55 11.41 7.17
CA ARG A 190 -17.36 12.24 8.10
C ARG A 190 -17.94 11.41 9.25
N PRO A 191 -17.74 11.79 10.52
CA PRO A 191 -18.40 11.13 11.62
C PRO A 191 -19.93 11.26 11.40
N LYS A 192 -20.66 10.14 11.39
CA LYS A 192 -22.11 10.18 11.50
C LYS A 192 -22.40 10.85 12.84
N PRO A 193 -23.33 11.83 12.92
CA PRO A 193 -23.78 12.35 14.20
C PRO A 193 -24.14 11.15 15.07
N LYS A 194 -23.58 11.05 16.29
CA LYS A 194 -24.03 10.05 17.27
C LYS A 194 -25.54 10.25 17.37
N GLU A 195 -26.33 9.27 16.99
CA GLU A 195 -27.74 9.23 17.36
C GLU A 195 -27.76 9.08 18.88
N ILE A 196 -27.76 10.21 19.57
CA ILE A 196 -28.10 10.28 20.99
C ILE A 196 -29.49 9.70 21.06
N GLY A 197 -29.67 8.60 21.81
CA GLY A 197 -30.90 7.90 21.95
C GLY A 197 -32.06 8.90 22.17
N LYS A 198 -33.07 8.83 21.33
CA LYS A 198 -34.26 9.66 21.43
C LYS A 198 -34.95 9.37 22.76
N GLU A 199 -34.68 10.19 23.76
CA GLU A 199 -35.71 10.45 24.76
C GLU A 199 -36.78 11.32 24.09
N PRO A 200 -38.07 10.99 24.21
CA PRO A 200 -39.15 11.80 23.62
C PRO A 200 -39.34 13.06 24.47
N GLY A 201 -38.84 14.18 24.02
CA GLY A 201 -39.19 15.49 24.60
C GLY A 201 -38.02 16.42 24.80
N LYS A 202 -37.57 17.06 23.73
CA LYS A 202 -37.24 18.47 23.57
C LYS A 202 -36.30 18.62 22.34
N ASP A 203 -36.89 19.13 21.25
CA ASP A 203 -36.15 19.70 20.13
C ASP A 203 -35.32 20.90 20.62
N THR A 204 -34.09 20.66 20.97
CA THR A 204 -33.06 21.70 21.00
C THR A 204 -31.89 21.19 20.16
N ALA A 205 -32.06 21.26 18.83
CA ALA A 205 -30.92 21.31 17.94
C ALA A 205 -30.09 22.53 18.37
N VAL A 206 -28.94 22.31 18.99
CA VAL A 206 -27.99 23.38 19.25
C VAL A 206 -27.55 23.89 17.88
N PRO A 207 -27.85 25.15 17.52
CA PRO A 207 -27.43 25.65 16.20
C PRO A 207 -25.92 25.64 16.15
N MET A 208 -25.36 24.94 15.14
CA MET A 208 -23.89 24.94 14.88
C MET A 208 -23.45 26.40 14.68
N THR A 209 -22.39 26.78 15.36
CA THR A 209 -21.83 28.13 15.21
C THR A 209 -21.19 28.27 13.83
N ALA A 210 -21.20 29.48 13.25
CA ALA A 210 -20.63 29.75 11.94
C ALA A 210 -19.16 29.28 11.80
N PRO A 211 -18.28 29.34 12.83
CA PRO A 211 -16.94 28.75 12.78
C PRO A 211 -16.95 27.24 12.63
N GLN A 212 -17.83 26.51 13.30
CA GLN A 212 -17.90 25.03 13.20
C GLN A 212 -18.29 24.58 11.79
N THR A 213 -19.22 25.29 11.14
CA THR A 213 -19.61 25.01 9.75
C THR A 213 -18.45 25.23 8.79
N LEU A 214 -17.63 26.28 8.99
CA LEU A 214 -16.47 26.57 8.16
C LEU A 214 -15.35 25.52 8.32
N ALA A 215 -15.08 25.07 9.54
CA ALA A 215 -14.12 23.99 9.80
C ALA A 215 -14.54 22.69 9.11
N GLU A 216 -15.85 22.36 9.17
CA GLU A 216 -16.40 21.20 8.47
C GLU A 216 -16.31 21.33 6.95
N GLU A 217 -16.55 22.51 6.38
CA GLU A 217 -16.37 22.76 4.94
C GLU A 217 -14.93 22.53 4.51
N TYR A 218 -13.94 22.99 5.29
CA TYR A 218 -12.53 22.78 5.00
C TYR A 218 -12.16 21.30 5.14
N PHE A 219 -12.68 20.62 6.16
CA PHE A 219 -12.52 19.18 6.31
C PHE A 219 -13.07 18.39 5.11
N MET A 220 -14.27 18.72 4.63
CA MET A 220 -14.87 18.08 3.46
C MET A 220 -14.05 18.32 2.17
N LYS A 221 -13.52 19.53 1.98
CA LYS A 221 -12.61 19.82 0.87
C LYS A 221 -11.33 19.00 0.96
N ALA A 222 -10.75 18.91 2.15
CA ALA A 222 -9.57 18.08 2.40
C ALA A 222 -9.84 16.62 2.08
N SER A 223 -10.92 16.04 2.62
CA SER A 223 -11.30 14.63 2.40
C SER A 223 -11.55 14.29 0.93
N ALA A 224 -12.09 15.23 0.15
CA ALA A 224 -12.29 15.05 -1.28
C ALA A 224 -10.96 15.01 -2.07
N LEU A 225 -9.94 15.71 -1.59
CA LEU A 225 -8.61 15.72 -2.18
C LEU A 225 -7.77 14.53 -1.74
N ASP A 226 -7.98 14.05 -0.50
CA ASP A 226 -7.20 12.99 0.14
C ASP A 226 -7.40 11.60 -0.50
N VAL A 227 -8.37 11.44 -1.39
CA VAL A 227 -8.59 10.22 -2.17
C VAL A 227 -7.47 9.96 -3.18
N ASP A 228 -6.79 11.02 -3.64
CA ASP A 228 -5.73 10.99 -4.64
C ASP A 228 -4.38 11.35 -3.99
N GLU A 229 -3.45 10.40 -4.00
CA GLU A 229 -2.12 10.58 -3.39
C GLU A 229 -1.35 11.78 -3.97
N SER A 230 -1.50 12.06 -5.26
CA SER A 230 -0.88 13.22 -5.90
C SER A 230 -1.36 14.56 -5.30
N ARG A 231 -2.50 14.55 -4.59
CA ARG A 231 -3.15 15.71 -4.00
C ARG A 231 -3.02 15.80 -2.47
N HIS A 232 -2.30 14.87 -1.84
CA HIS A 232 -2.11 14.84 -0.37
C HIS A 232 -1.56 16.16 0.18
N ASN A 233 -0.67 16.86 -0.54
CA ASN A 233 -0.18 18.18 -0.11
C ASN A 233 -1.28 19.24 -0.02
N ALA A 234 -2.19 19.22 -1.00
CA ALA A 234 -3.34 20.12 -1.00
C ALA A 234 -4.36 19.73 0.09
N ALA A 235 -4.61 18.43 0.28
CA ALA A 235 -5.46 17.91 1.35
C ALA A 235 -4.92 18.32 2.73
N ALA A 236 -3.63 18.12 2.99
CA ALA A 236 -2.97 18.53 4.24
C ALA A 236 -3.15 20.03 4.52
N THR A 237 -3.07 20.87 3.50
CA THR A 237 -3.30 22.32 3.64
C THR A 237 -4.72 22.63 4.10
N TRP A 238 -5.74 21.93 3.57
CA TRP A 238 -7.12 22.12 3.96
C TRP A 238 -7.43 21.53 5.34
N TYR A 239 -6.82 20.39 5.72
CA TYR A 239 -6.93 19.87 7.10
C TYR A 239 -6.34 20.85 8.11
N ARG A 240 -5.16 21.46 7.82
CA ARG A 240 -4.59 22.50 8.70
C ARG A 240 -5.50 23.70 8.85
N LYS A 241 -6.09 24.19 7.76
CA LYS A 241 -7.07 25.29 7.82
C LYS A 241 -8.31 24.93 8.65
N ALA A 242 -8.80 23.69 8.55
CA ALA A 242 -9.89 23.21 9.39
C ALA A 242 -9.49 23.25 10.88
N LEU A 243 -8.28 22.81 11.19
CA LEU A 243 -7.72 22.80 12.56
C LEU A 243 -7.35 24.20 13.09
N GLU A 244 -7.11 25.18 12.23
CA GLU A 244 -6.97 26.59 12.63
C GLU A 244 -8.30 27.18 13.13
N ILE A 245 -9.42 26.73 12.55
CA ILE A 245 -10.77 27.16 12.95
C ILE A 245 -11.28 26.35 14.13
N ASP A 246 -11.15 25.02 14.07
CA ASP A 246 -11.52 24.08 15.13
C ASP A 246 -10.32 23.18 15.51
N PRO A 247 -9.53 23.57 16.52
CA PRO A 247 -8.39 22.79 16.99
C PRO A 247 -8.75 21.42 17.59
N TYR A 248 -10.03 21.17 17.86
CA TYR A 248 -10.56 19.94 18.46
C TYR A 248 -11.20 18.98 17.45
N LEU A 249 -11.10 19.27 16.16
CA LEU A 249 -11.66 18.44 15.10
C LEU A 249 -10.82 17.16 14.94
N VAL A 250 -11.08 16.17 15.80
CA VAL A 250 -10.33 14.89 15.86
C VAL A 250 -10.21 14.20 14.51
N PRO A 251 -11.26 14.08 13.64
CA PRO A 251 -11.11 13.48 12.33
C PRO A 251 -10.09 14.18 11.43
N ALA A 252 -9.94 15.51 11.55
CA ALA A 252 -8.95 16.26 10.77
C ALA A 252 -7.52 15.98 11.27
N LEU A 253 -7.34 15.83 12.59
CA LEU A 253 -6.04 15.43 13.16
C LEU A 253 -5.61 14.06 12.66
N ILE A 254 -6.52 13.07 12.69
CA ILE A 254 -6.24 11.70 12.26
C ILE A 254 -5.91 11.65 10.76
N ASN A 255 -6.71 12.31 9.90
CA ASN A 255 -6.45 12.29 8.47
C ASN A 255 -5.17 13.07 8.09
N LEU A 256 -4.87 14.17 8.79
CA LEU A 256 -3.60 14.87 8.61
C LEU A 256 -2.42 14.00 9.05
N ALA A 257 -2.54 13.27 10.16
CA ALA A 257 -1.54 12.32 10.61
C ALA A 257 -1.32 11.18 9.59
N ASN A 258 -2.41 10.68 8.97
CA ASN A 258 -2.34 9.68 7.91
C ASN A 258 -1.50 10.16 6.72
N ILE A 259 -1.67 11.44 6.31
CA ILE A 259 -0.86 12.04 5.23
C ILE A 259 0.62 12.14 5.63
N HIS A 260 0.92 12.55 6.86
CA HIS A 260 2.30 12.62 7.36
C HIS A 260 2.93 11.22 7.43
N TYR A 261 2.17 10.22 7.91
CA TYR A 261 2.62 8.83 7.93
C TYR A 261 2.94 8.31 6.52
N GLY A 262 2.07 8.56 5.54
CA GLY A 262 2.30 8.17 4.14
C GLY A 262 3.52 8.84 3.49
N LYS A 263 4.04 9.92 4.09
CA LYS A 263 5.27 10.61 3.67
C LYS A 263 6.52 10.22 4.49
N ASP A 264 6.41 9.23 5.35
CA ASP A 264 7.48 8.81 6.29
C ASP A 264 7.85 9.91 7.32
N GLU A 265 6.97 10.90 7.52
CA GLU A 265 7.09 11.95 8.53
C GLU A 265 6.52 11.43 9.87
N LEU A 266 7.19 10.39 10.43
CA LEU A 266 6.64 9.59 11.54
C LEU A 266 6.48 10.40 12.84
N ALA A 267 7.36 11.35 13.12
CA ALA A 267 7.29 12.17 14.32
C ALA A 267 6.08 13.09 14.32
N GLU A 268 5.79 13.72 13.20
CA GLU A 268 4.63 14.59 13.00
C GLU A 268 3.33 13.78 13.06
N ALA A 269 3.31 12.62 12.42
CA ALA A 269 2.17 11.71 12.46
C ALA A 269 1.89 11.24 13.90
N GLN A 270 2.91 10.82 14.63
CA GLN A 270 2.80 10.40 16.03
C GLN A 270 2.18 11.52 16.90
N ALA A 271 2.72 12.74 16.80
CA ALA A 271 2.24 13.87 17.61
C ALA A 271 0.76 14.19 17.34
N LEU A 272 0.31 14.07 16.07
CA LEU A 272 -1.08 14.30 15.69
C LEU A 272 -2.01 13.19 16.21
N TYR A 273 -1.60 11.91 16.14
CA TYR A 273 -2.38 10.82 16.72
C TYR A 273 -2.47 10.90 18.24
N GLU A 274 -1.35 11.20 18.93
CA GLU A 274 -1.35 11.38 20.38
C GLU A 274 -2.26 12.54 20.80
N ARG A 275 -2.26 13.64 20.04
CA ARG A 275 -3.20 14.75 20.26
C ARG A 275 -4.65 14.32 20.01
N ALA A 276 -4.93 13.56 18.95
CA ALA A 276 -6.26 13.04 18.67
C ALA A 276 -6.77 12.15 19.81
N ILE A 277 -5.94 11.23 20.30
CA ILE A 277 -6.24 10.35 21.45
C ILE A 277 -6.46 11.16 22.73
N GLY A 278 -5.67 12.21 22.95
CA GLY A 278 -5.85 13.09 24.11
C GLY A 278 -7.16 13.87 24.11
N LEU A 279 -7.74 14.13 22.92
CA LEU A 279 -9.01 14.83 22.75
C LEU A 279 -10.22 13.87 22.81
N ASP A 280 -10.11 12.72 22.17
CA ASP A 280 -11.13 11.69 22.17
C ASP A 280 -10.46 10.29 22.22
N PRO A 281 -10.34 9.72 23.42
CA PRO A 281 -9.71 8.41 23.62
C PRO A 281 -10.47 7.23 22.99
N ASP A 282 -11.74 7.43 22.61
CA ASP A 282 -12.59 6.37 22.10
C ASP A 282 -12.44 6.15 20.58
N PHE A 283 -11.58 6.93 19.90
CA PHE A 283 -11.25 6.71 18.49
C PHE A 283 -10.28 5.54 18.34
N PHE A 284 -10.80 4.34 18.10
CA PHE A 284 -9.97 3.14 17.93
C PHE A 284 -8.99 3.28 16.75
N GLU A 285 -9.36 4.03 15.71
CA GLU A 285 -8.53 4.29 14.53
C GLU A 285 -7.24 5.03 14.89
N ALA A 286 -7.29 5.99 15.81
CA ALA A 286 -6.11 6.72 16.25
C ALA A 286 -5.14 5.80 17.00
N HIS A 287 -5.66 4.95 17.88
CA HIS A 287 -4.86 3.93 18.59
C HIS A 287 -4.25 2.93 17.62
N PHE A 288 -5.04 2.41 16.66
CA PHE A 288 -4.54 1.48 15.66
C PHE A 288 -3.41 2.08 14.82
N ASN A 289 -3.61 3.29 14.28
CA ASN A 289 -2.63 3.96 13.43
C ASN A 289 -1.36 4.35 14.22
N LEU A 290 -1.50 4.76 15.49
CA LEU A 290 -0.35 4.98 16.37
C LEU A 290 0.41 3.66 16.63
N GLY A 291 -0.31 2.56 16.78
CA GLY A 291 0.28 1.22 16.87
C GLY A 291 1.11 0.86 15.63
N ASN A 292 0.66 1.25 14.44
CA ASN A 292 1.41 1.06 13.20
C ASN A 292 2.72 1.83 13.21
N ILE A 293 2.71 3.10 13.66
CA ILE A 293 3.95 3.89 13.82
C ILE A 293 4.92 3.20 14.77
N TYR A 294 4.46 2.78 15.94
CA TYR A 294 5.33 2.08 16.89
C TYR A 294 5.86 0.76 16.35
N HIS A 295 5.03 0.03 15.60
CA HIS A 295 5.47 -1.20 14.95
C HIS A 295 6.59 -0.92 13.93
N ASP A 296 6.45 0.11 13.09
CA ASP A 296 7.43 0.49 12.07
C ASP A 296 8.74 1.01 12.69
N LEU A 297 8.64 1.65 13.86
CA LEU A 297 9.79 2.07 14.67
C LEU A 297 10.44 0.91 15.45
N GLY A 298 9.93 -0.34 15.35
CA GLY A 298 10.42 -1.49 16.11
C GLY A 298 10.04 -1.48 17.59
N ARG A 299 9.18 -0.56 18.02
CA ARG A 299 8.68 -0.41 19.39
C ARG A 299 7.49 -1.33 19.62
N PHE A 300 7.75 -2.65 19.54
CA PHE A 300 6.70 -3.67 19.49
C PHE A 300 5.83 -3.74 20.75
N ASN A 301 6.36 -3.44 21.93
CA ASN A 301 5.58 -3.45 23.17
C ASN A 301 4.52 -2.34 23.18
N GLU A 302 4.92 -1.13 22.75
CA GLU A 302 4.02 0.01 22.62
C GLU A 302 3.00 -0.23 21.50
N ALA A 303 3.42 -0.80 20.36
CA ALA A 303 2.52 -1.20 19.29
C ALA A 303 1.46 -2.18 19.78
N ALA A 304 1.86 -3.24 20.49
CA ALA A 304 0.92 -4.21 21.06
C ALA A 304 -0.06 -3.56 22.05
N SER A 305 0.39 -2.61 22.87
CA SER A 305 -0.49 -1.85 23.77
C SER A 305 -1.53 -1.05 22.99
N CYS A 306 -1.12 -0.33 21.94
CA CYS A 306 -2.02 0.46 21.10
C CYS A 306 -3.05 -0.43 20.38
N TYR A 307 -2.62 -1.56 19.82
CA TYR A 307 -3.55 -2.51 19.17
C TYR A 307 -4.54 -3.13 20.15
N ARG A 308 -4.10 -3.47 21.38
CA ARG A 308 -5.01 -3.98 22.42
C ARG A 308 -6.05 -2.92 22.80
N THR A 309 -5.65 -1.65 22.92
CA THR A 309 -6.59 -0.56 23.18
C THR A 309 -7.59 -0.41 22.03
N ALA A 310 -7.11 -0.40 20.78
CA ALA A 310 -7.98 -0.34 19.61
C ALA A 310 -8.99 -1.50 19.58
N LEU A 311 -8.56 -2.72 19.91
CA LEU A 311 -9.43 -3.90 19.98
C LEU A 311 -10.39 -3.85 21.17
N GLY A 312 -10.02 -3.23 22.28
CA GLY A 312 -10.91 -2.97 23.40
C GLY A 312 -12.08 -2.05 23.01
N LEU A 313 -11.82 -1.08 22.13
CA LEU A 313 -12.82 -0.15 21.59
C LEU A 313 -13.62 -0.76 20.44
N ASN A 314 -12.97 -1.51 19.56
CA ASN A 314 -13.59 -2.18 18.43
C ASN A 314 -13.01 -3.59 18.23
N GLY A 315 -13.58 -4.56 18.91
CA GLY A 315 -13.17 -5.98 18.83
C GLY A 315 -13.47 -6.68 17.51
N GLN A 316 -14.17 -6.03 16.57
CA GLN A 316 -14.49 -6.57 15.25
C GLN A 316 -13.53 -6.08 14.15
N TYR A 317 -12.46 -5.38 14.52
CA TYR A 317 -11.53 -4.84 13.54
C TYR A 317 -10.44 -5.87 13.20
N ALA A 318 -10.60 -6.56 12.04
CA ALA A 318 -9.75 -7.66 11.61
C ALA A 318 -8.27 -7.26 11.51
N ASP A 319 -7.97 -6.08 10.95
CA ASP A 319 -6.58 -5.64 10.77
C ASP A 319 -5.86 -5.45 12.11
N ALA A 320 -6.55 -4.98 13.16
CA ALA A 320 -5.94 -4.86 14.48
C ALA A 320 -5.60 -6.22 15.09
N HIS A 321 -6.44 -7.24 14.89
CA HIS A 321 -6.10 -8.62 15.28
C HIS A 321 -4.88 -9.13 14.53
N PHE A 322 -4.81 -8.90 13.23
CA PHE A 322 -3.67 -9.30 12.39
C PHE A 322 -2.36 -8.63 12.85
N TYR A 323 -2.36 -7.30 13.00
CA TYR A 323 -1.15 -6.57 13.42
C TYR A 323 -0.73 -6.87 14.85
N LEU A 324 -1.69 -7.09 15.76
CA LEU A 324 -1.36 -7.54 17.13
C LEU A 324 -0.75 -8.94 17.11
N ALA A 325 -1.32 -9.87 16.35
CA ALA A 325 -0.78 -11.22 16.23
C ALA A 325 0.66 -11.22 15.71
N ILE A 326 0.94 -10.49 14.63
CA ILE A 326 2.31 -10.34 14.10
C ILE A 326 3.25 -9.73 15.15
N THR A 327 2.80 -8.69 15.84
CA THR A 327 3.61 -8.01 16.85
C THR A 327 3.96 -8.93 18.01
N LEU A 328 2.99 -9.75 18.44
CA LEU A 328 3.18 -10.77 19.48
C LEU A 328 4.14 -11.88 19.01
N GLU A 329 4.02 -12.35 17.77
CA GLU A 329 4.98 -13.32 17.20
C GLU A 329 6.40 -12.75 17.17
N LYS A 330 6.57 -11.50 16.76
CA LYS A 330 7.88 -10.81 16.74
C LYS A 330 8.51 -10.67 18.13
N THR A 331 7.69 -10.55 19.16
CA THR A 331 8.13 -10.42 20.56
C THR A 331 8.22 -11.76 21.29
N GLY A 332 7.93 -12.89 20.62
CA GLY A 332 8.00 -14.24 21.19
C GLY A 332 6.77 -14.69 21.99
N TYR A 333 5.72 -13.88 22.03
CA TYR A 333 4.45 -14.19 22.71
C TYR A 333 3.48 -14.97 21.82
N SER A 334 3.96 -16.04 21.18
CA SER A 334 3.17 -16.80 20.19
C SER A 334 1.90 -17.41 20.76
N LEU A 335 1.88 -17.77 22.06
CA LEU A 335 0.66 -18.30 22.68
C LEU A 335 -0.45 -17.25 22.76
N GLU A 336 -0.08 -15.99 23.02
CA GLU A 336 -1.02 -14.87 23.01
C GLU A 336 -1.43 -14.47 21.60
N ALA A 337 -0.62 -14.72 20.58
CA ALA A 337 -0.94 -14.41 19.19
C ALA A 337 -2.04 -15.33 18.62
N LYS A 338 -2.11 -16.59 19.06
CA LYS A 338 -3.05 -17.59 18.52
C LYS A 338 -4.53 -17.13 18.50
N PRO A 339 -5.12 -16.62 19.59
CA PRO A 339 -6.50 -16.14 19.56
C PRO A 339 -6.71 -14.98 18.57
N HIS A 340 -5.72 -14.13 18.38
CA HIS A 340 -5.81 -13.03 17.41
C HIS A 340 -5.73 -13.52 15.96
N TRP A 341 -4.91 -14.54 15.67
CA TRP A 341 -4.92 -15.21 14.37
C TRP A 341 -6.29 -15.85 14.06
N ARG A 342 -6.92 -16.51 15.04
CA ARG A 342 -8.27 -17.08 14.88
C ARG A 342 -9.33 -16.01 14.68
N ALA A 343 -9.25 -14.90 15.42
CA ALA A 343 -10.17 -13.78 15.26
C ALA A 343 -10.06 -13.18 13.85
N TYR A 344 -8.82 -12.98 13.35
CA TYR A 344 -8.61 -12.51 11.99
C TYR A 344 -9.25 -13.43 10.95
N GLN A 345 -9.08 -14.75 11.05
CA GLN A 345 -9.70 -15.72 10.14
C GLN A 345 -11.22 -15.60 10.12
N THR A 346 -11.81 -15.43 11.31
CA THR A 346 -13.27 -15.32 11.46
C THR A 346 -13.81 -14.02 10.87
N LEU A 347 -13.11 -12.91 11.12
CA LEU A 347 -13.53 -11.57 10.72
C LEU A 347 -13.23 -11.26 9.24
N SER A 348 -12.23 -11.89 8.67
CA SER A 348 -11.78 -11.70 7.30
C SER A 348 -11.55 -13.04 6.58
N PRO A 349 -12.59 -13.86 6.35
CA PRO A 349 -12.47 -15.24 5.83
C PRO A 349 -11.90 -15.31 4.41
N HIS A 350 -11.94 -14.22 3.67
CA HIS A 350 -11.35 -14.08 2.34
C HIS A 350 -10.18 -13.08 2.35
N GLY A 351 -9.65 -12.80 3.53
CA GLY A 351 -8.52 -11.90 3.71
C GLY A 351 -7.23 -12.47 3.10
N GLU A 352 -6.36 -11.58 2.72
CA GLU A 352 -5.08 -11.86 2.07
C GLU A 352 -4.18 -12.82 2.88
N TRP A 353 -4.33 -12.83 4.22
CA TRP A 353 -3.48 -13.56 5.16
C TRP A 353 -4.17 -14.74 5.84
N VAL A 354 -5.32 -15.19 5.35
CA VAL A 354 -6.12 -16.24 6.01
C VAL A 354 -5.37 -17.57 6.09
N GLU A 355 -4.71 -17.99 5.02
CA GLU A 355 -3.96 -19.26 5.02
C GLU A 355 -2.77 -19.20 5.97
N LEU A 356 -2.04 -18.09 5.99
CA LEU A 356 -0.99 -17.87 6.96
C LEU A 356 -1.54 -17.89 8.41
N ALA A 357 -2.66 -17.21 8.63
CA ALA A 357 -3.29 -17.16 9.94
C ALA A 357 -3.71 -18.55 10.45
N LYS A 358 -4.10 -19.47 9.55
CA LYS A 358 -4.39 -20.87 9.92
C LYS A 358 -3.15 -21.56 10.48
N GLU A 359 -2.01 -21.46 9.81
CA GLU A 359 -0.77 -22.07 10.27
C GLU A 359 -0.30 -21.55 11.63
N PHE A 360 -0.52 -20.26 11.90
CA PHE A 360 -0.11 -19.63 13.17
C PHE A 360 -1.13 -19.81 14.30
N SER A 361 -2.35 -20.23 14.00
CA SER A 361 -3.41 -20.45 14.99
C SER A 361 -3.43 -21.88 15.55
N GLU A 362 -2.75 -22.82 14.88
CA GLU A 362 -2.54 -24.20 15.34
C GLU A 362 -1.45 -24.28 16.42
#